data_dbe5c10285d20b51ab62fd49a6452a24
#
_entry.id   dbe5c10285d20b51ab62fd49a6452a24
#
_cell.length_a   1.000
_cell.length_b   1.000
_cell.length_c   1.000
_cell.angle_alpha   90.00
_cell.angle_beta   90.00
_cell.angle_gamma   90.00
#
_symmetry.space_group_name_H-M   'P 1'
#
loop_
_entity.id
_entity.type
_entity.pdbx_description
1 polymer ?
#
loop_
_entity_poly.entity_id
_entity_poly.type
_entity_poly.pdbx_seq_one_letter_code
_entity_poly.pdbx_strand_id
1 'polypeptide(L)'
;MIKERVENRTTVVLKATPLQRVIMTRKNGLIGLAFLCVTMPLMLVAQPAEKKTLVGVWEVKISAGGGPPSPLLSIASFGGDGSFTTAGNTKFPEGLGSNERGPGYGRWAQTGDREFKLTFYAVLLKDGEVNGYMQVHSTLILSESGNEFTSRDCKVDFMDADRKVLDSDNDQVKGTRLETP
;
A
#
# COMPACT_ATOMS: atom_id res chain seq x y z
N MET A 1 -38.75 25.03 14.55
CA MET A 1 -39.31 23.65 14.47
C MET A 1 -38.13 22.71 14.29
N ILE A 2 -37.56 22.24 15.41
CA ILE A 2 -36.32 21.46 15.50
C ILE A 2 -36.78 20.00 15.59
N LYS A 3 -36.39 19.17 14.61
CA LYS A 3 -36.60 17.73 14.66
C LYS A 3 -35.36 17.05 15.30
N GLU A 4 -35.57 16.54 16.49
CA GLU A 4 -34.65 15.64 17.17
C GLU A 4 -34.51 14.35 16.41
N ARG A 5 -33.26 13.94 16.18
CA ARG A 5 -32.89 12.63 15.59
C ARG A 5 -32.52 11.68 16.74
N VAL A 6 -33.39 10.73 17.00
CA VAL A 6 -33.16 9.64 17.96
C VAL A 6 -32.09 8.70 17.45
N GLU A 7 -30.99 8.58 18.18
CA GLU A 7 -29.88 7.65 17.93
C GLU A 7 -30.21 6.29 18.56
N ASN A 8 -30.45 5.28 17.73
CA ASN A 8 -30.63 3.89 18.15
C ASN A 8 -29.26 3.25 18.48
N ARG A 9 -28.94 3.15 19.77
CA ARG A 9 -27.82 2.34 20.26
C ARG A 9 -28.23 0.89 20.36
N THR A 10 -27.70 0.05 19.46
CA THR A 10 -27.84 -1.40 19.57
C THR A 10 -26.84 -1.93 20.60
N THR A 11 -27.35 -2.32 21.76
CA THR A 11 -26.58 -2.96 22.84
C THR A 11 -26.39 -4.44 22.50
N VAL A 12 -25.17 -4.85 22.21
CA VAL A 12 -24.81 -6.27 22.02
C VAL A 12 -24.61 -6.90 23.42
N VAL A 13 -25.53 -7.75 23.82
CA VAL A 13 -25.41 -8.53 25.07
C VAL A 13 -24.61 -9.81 24.77
N LEU A 14 -23.38 -9.87 25.25
CA LEU A 14 -22.57 -11.10 25.26
C LEU A 14 -23.09 -12.05 26.35
N LYS A 15 -23.70 -13.15 25.95
CA LYS A 15 -24.07 -14.25 26.84
C LYS A 15 -22.83 -15.00 27.30
N ALA A 16 -22.53 -14.93 28.58
CA ALA A 16 -21.50 -15.74 29.24
C ALA A 16 -22.01 -17.18 29.40
N THR A 17 -21.19 -18.12 28.93
CA THR A 17 -21.43 -19.57 29.11
C THR A 17 -21.03 -20.00 30.52
N PRO A 18 -21.85 -20.79 31.23
CA PRO A 18 -21.54 -21.20 32.61
C PRO A 18 -20.44 -22.25 32.67
N LEU A 19 -19.45 -22.03 33.53
CA LEU A 19 -18.40 -22.97 33.94
C LEU A 19 -19.06 -24.21 34.59
N GLN A 20 -18.90 -25.38 33.97
CA GLN A 20 -19.20 -26.65 34.58
C GLN A 20 -18.18 -26.95 35.72
N ARG A 21 -18.67 -26.95 36.95
CA ARG A 21 -17.93 -27.45 38.12
C ARG A 21 -17.87 -28.99 38.04
N VAL A 22 -16.69 -29.52 37.80
CA VAL A 22 -16.42 -30.94 37.97
C VAL A 22 -16.21 -31.24 39.46
N ILE A 23 -17.16 -31.97 40.07
CA ILE A 23 -17.04 -32.46 41.45
C ILE A 23 -16.21 -33.74 41.39
N MET A 24 -14.97 -33.69 41.90
CA MET A 24 -14.13 -34.88 42.11
C MET A 24 -14.53 -35.63 43.38
N THR A 25 -15.18 -36.76 43.23
CA THR A 25 -15.40 -37.71 44.32
C THR A 25 -14.14 -38.58 44.46
N ARG A 26 -13.44 -38.45 45.59
CA ARG A 26 -12.33 -39.34 45.98
C ARG A 26 -12.90 -40.71 46.35
N LYS A 27 -12.51 -41.75 45.61
CA LYS A 27 -12.51 -43.16 46.09
C LYS A 27 -11.09 -43.70 46.00
N ASN A 28 -10.58 -44.13 47.15
CA ASN A 28 -9.26 -44.75 47.29
C ASN A 28 -9.23 -46.07 46.51
N GLY A 29 -8.27 -46.19 45.58
CA GLY A 29 -7.97 -47.43 44.93
C GLY A 29 -6.54 -47.36 44.38
N LEU A 30 -5.65 -48.07 44.99
CA LEU A 30 -4.23 -48.22 44.64
C LEU A 30 -4.13 -49.04 43.38
N ILE A 31 -3.87 -48.48 42.20
CA ILE A 31 -3.49 -49.22 41.00
C ILE A 31 -2.53 -48.37 40.17
N GLY A 32 -1.45 -49.02 39.79
CA GLY A 32 -0.28 -48.68 39.00
C GLY A 32 -0.32 -47.46 38.06
N LEU A 33 0.66 -46.60 38.26
CA LEU A 33 0.96 -45.44 37.43
C LEU A 33 1.68 -45.91 36.16
N ALA A 34 0.95 -46.24 35.12
CA ALA A 34 1.55 -46.33 33.77
C ALA A 34 1.55 -44.94 33.15
N PHE A 35 2.71 -44.24 33.20
CA PHE A 35 2.93 -42.98 32.49
C PHE A 35 2.93 -43.27 30.98
N LEU A 36 1.76 -43.13 30.34
CA LEU A 36 1.67 -43.07 28.89
C LEU A 36 2.06 -41.67 28.47
N CYS A 37 3.37 -41.41 28.21
CA CYS A 37 3.82 -40.19 27.53
C CYS A 37 3.25 -40.20 26.12
N VAL A 38 2.08 -39.58 25.95
CA VAL A 38 1.57 -39.23 24.64
C VAL A 38 2.39 -38.04 24.17
N THR A 39 3.45 -38.31 23.44
CA THR A 39 4.17 -37.26 22.65
C THR A 39 3.22 -36.80 21.56
N MET A 40 2.42 -35.76 21.84
CA MET A 40 1.71 -35.02 20.80
C MET A 40 2.78 -34.37 19.90
N PRO A 41 2.87 -34.75 18.60
CA PRO A 41 3.71 -33.97 17.70
C PRO A 41 3.17 -32.55 17.67
N LEU A 42 3.96 -31.58 18.13
CA LEU A 42 3.71 -30.16 17.90
C LEU A 42 3.70 -30.00 16.38
N MET A 43 2.54 -30.07 15.75
CA MET A 43 2.39 -29.62 14.38
C MET A 43 2.65 -28.12 14.40
N LEU A 44 3.87 -27.74 14.04
CA LEU A 44 4.20 -26.37 13.67
C LEU A 44 3.31 -26.04 12.47
N VAL A 45 2.14 -25.47 12.73
CA VAL A 45 1.33 -24.86 11.66
C VAL A 45 2.15 -23.68 11.17
N ALA A 46 2.84 -23.89 10.03
CA ALA A 46 3.52 -22.80 9.35
C ALA A 46 2.46 -21.73 9.09
N GLN A 47 2.55 -20.59 9.78
CA GLN A 47 1.71 -19.45 9.46
C GLN A 47 1.95 -19.10 8.00
N PRO A 48 0.91 -18.96 7.18
CA PRO A 48 1.07 -18.53 5.81
C PRO A 48 1.85 -17.20 5.85
N ALA A 49 2.96 -17.15 5.10
CA ALA A 49 3.77 -15.94 5.01
C ALA A 49 2.86 -14.79 4.61
N GLU A 50 2.85 -13.73 5.42
CA GLU A 50 2.02 -12.56 5.16
C GLU A 50 2.37 -12.01 3.77
N LYS A 51 1.39 -11.99 2.88
CA LYS A 51 1.60 -11.57 1.49
C LYS A 51 1.96 -10.10 1.48
N LYS A 52 3.22 -9.80 1.22
CA LYS A 52 3.72 -8.44 1.16
C LYS A 52 3.06 -7.70 -0.01
N THR A 53 2.54 -6.52 0.25
CA THR A 53 1.76 -5.72 -0.70
C THR A 53 2.20 -4.27 -0.69
N LEU A 54 1.95 -3.54 -1.78
CA LEU A 54 2.13 -2.10 -1.84
C LEU A 54 1.04 -1.31 -1.11
N VAL A 55 -0.08 -1.95 -0.72
CA VAL A 55 -1.19 -1.25 -0.03
C VAL A 55 -0.68 -0.41 1.13
N GLY A 56 -1.06 0.87 1.16
CA GLY A 56 -0.64 1.83 2.18
C GLY A 56 -0.17 3.16 1.60
N VAL A 57 0.44 3.98 2.46
CA VAL A 57 0.94 5.32 2.13
C VAL A 57 2.47 5.31 2.12
N TRP A 58 3.05 6.02 1.16
CA TRP A 58 4.47 5.99 0.88
C TRP A 58 5.02 7.39 0.63
N GLU A 59 6.19 7.67 1.20
CA GLU A 59 7.05 8.76 0.75
C GLU A 59 7.80 8.30 -0.49
N VAL A 60 7.76 9.06 -1.58
CA VAL A 60 8.37 8.70 -2.87
C VAL A 60 9.37 9.75 -3.29
N LYS A 61 10.60 9.31 -3.55
CA LYS A 61 11.70 10.12 -4.11
C LYS A 61 11.91 9.73 -5.56
N ILE A 62 12.06 10.72 -6.42
CA ILE A 62 12.19 10.56 -7.86
C ILE A 62 13.53 11.14 -8.30
N SER A 63 14.27 10.41 -9.14
CA SER A 63 15.49 10.86 -9.80
C SER A 63 15.22 10.87 -11.30
N ALA A 64 15.07 12.06 -11.87
CA ALA A 64 14.81 12.26 -13.29
C ALA A 64 16.06 11.94 -14.11
N GLY A 65 15.90 11.25 -15.24
CA GLY A 65 16.98 10.96 -16.18
C GLY A 65 18.17 10.20 -15.58
N GLY A 66 18.00 9.48 -14.48
CA GLY A 66 19.09 8.78 -13.79
C GLY A 66 20.09 9.71 -13.08
N GLY A 67 19.76 10.99 -12.97
CA GLY A 67 20.54 11.99 -12.21
C GLY A 67 20.49 11.77 -10.69
N PRO A 68 21.12 12.64 -9.90
CA PRO A 68 21.02 12.60 -8.45
C PRO A 68 19.55 12.73 -8.05
N PRO A 69 19.14 12.16 -6.88
CA PRO A 69 17.77 12.29 -6.41
C PRO A 69 17.33 13.76 -6.45
N SER A 70 16.34 14.05 -7.29
CA SER A 70 15.70 15.35 -7.29
C SER A 70 15.09 15.57 -5.91
N PRO A 71 15.05 16.82 -5.40
CA PRO A 71 14.28 17.13 -4.21
C PRO A 71 12.75 16.94 -4.41
N LEU A 72 12.33 16.36 -5.53
CA LEU A 72 10.94 16.03 -5.80
C LEU A 72 10.49 14.94 -4.83
N LEU A 73 9.77 15.36 -3.80
CA LEU A 73 9.12 14.52 -2.83
C LEU A 73 7.64 14.39 -3.17
N SER A 74 7.15 13.19 -3.24
CA SER A 74 5.73 12.89 -3.41
C SER A 74 5.23 11.97 -2.31
N ILE A 75 3.97 12.13 -1.95
CA ILE A 75 3.22 11.14 -1.15
C ILE A 75 2.36 10.33 -2.12
N ALA A 76 2.50 9.01 -2.06
CA ALA A 76 1.73 8.09 -2.87
C ALA A 76 0.85 7.19 -1.98
N SER A 77 -0.35 6.89 -2.44
CA SER A 77 -1.26 5.95 -1.79
C SER A 77 -1.63 4.83 -2.76
N PHE A 78 -1.45 3.60 -2.31
CA PHE A 78 -1.84 2.39 -3.03
C PHE A 78 -3.03 1.76 -2.33
N GLY A 79 -4.20 1.80 -2.97
CA GLY A 79 -5.44 1.20 -2.46
C GLY A 79 -5.48 -0.31 -2.65
N GLY A 80 -6.14 -1.05 -1.74
CA GLY A 80 -6.31 -2.50 -1.83
C GLY A 80 -7.15 -2.97 -3.04
N ASP A 81 -7.87 -2.05 -3.66
CA ASP A 81 -8.67 -2.25 -4.90
C ASP A 81 -7.83 -2.04 -6.19
N GLY A 82 -6.52 -1.82 -6.07
CA GLY A 82 -5.62 -1.49 -7.16
C GLY A 82 -5.65 -0.02 -7.59
N SER A 83 -6.32 0.86 -6.85
CA SER A 83 -6.26 2.31 -7.08
C SER A 83 -4.90 2.87 -6.66
N PHE A 84 -4.48 3.94 -7.34
CA PHE A 84 -3.26 4.69 -7.04
C PHE A 84 -3.52 6.17 -7.09
N THR A 85 -3.02 6.90 -6.11
CA THR A 85 -3.00 8.36 -6.11
C THR A 85 -1.64 8.87 -5.65
N THR A 86 -1.21 10.01 -6.20
CA THR A 86 0.01 10.68 -5.73
C THR A 86 -0.14 12.19 -5.77
N ALA A 87 0.43 12.85 -4.77
CA ALA A 87 0.55 14.29 -4.71
C ALA A 87 1.93 14.65 -4.14
N GLY A 88 2.46 15.80 -4.53
CA GLY A 88 3.77 16.21 -4.05
C GLY A 88 4.20 17.54 -4.63
N ASN A 89 5.49 17.78 -4.70
CA ASN A 89 6.02 18.98 -5.28
C ASN A 89 5.50 19.14 -6.71
N THR A 90 4.83 20.25 -6.96
CA THR A 90 4.13 20.52 -8.21
C THR A 90 5.01 21.24 -9.23
N LYS A 91 6.16 21.80 -8.83
CA LYS A 91 7.04 22.57 -9.73
C LYS A 91 7.97 21.65 -10.51
N PHE A 92 7.97 21.81 -11.82
CA PHE A 92 8.91 21.16 -12.74
C PHE A 92 10.09 22.04 -13.08
N PRO A 93 11.23 21.47 -13.51
CA PRO A 93 12.31 22.22 -14.14
C PRO A 93 11.79 22.96 -15.39
N GLU A 94 12.31 24.16 -15.62
CA GLU A 94 12.05 24.89 -16.87
C GLU A 94 12.52 24.07 -18.08
N GLY A 95 11.69 23.98 -19.14
CA GLY A 95 12.07 23.32 -20.39
C GLY A 95 10.99 22.39 -20.98
N LEU A 96 10.04 21.91 -20.15
CA LEU A 96 8.97 21.01 -20.61
C LEU A 96 7.69 21.74 -21.05
N GLY A 97 7.73 23.08 -21.18
CA GLY A 97 6.57 23.89 -21.55
C GLY A 97 5.51 24.00 -20.45
N SER A 98 5.61 23.21 -19.37
CA SER A 98 4.78 23.25 -18.18
C SER A 98 5.65 23.56 -16.96
N ASN A 99 5.10 24.29 -16.00
CA ASN A 99 5.80 24.68 -14.78
C ASN A 99 5.22 24.02 -13.52
N GLU A 100 4.08 23.38 -13.63
CA GLU A 100 3.39 22.71 -12.51
C GLU A 100 2.76 21.38 -12.92
N ARG A 101 2.56 20.51 -11.93
CA ARG A 101 1.90 19.23 -12.06
C ARG A 101 0.77 19.10 -11.03
N GLY A 102 -0.39 18.69 -11.48
CA GLY A 102 -1.49 18.27 -10.61
C GLY A 102 -1.25 16.90 -9.91
N PRO A 103 -2.17 16.47 -9.06
CA PRO A 103 -2.17 15.13 -8.50
C PRO A 103 -2.17 14.05 -9.60
N GLY A 104 -1.54 12.91 -9.31
CA GLY A 104 -1.56 11.74 -10.20
C GLY A 104 -2.63 10.74 -9.76
N TYR A 105 -3.29 10.13 -10.74
CA TYR A 105 -4.32 9.11 -10.54
C TYR A 105 -4.08 7.93 -11.47
N GLY A 106 -4.22 6.72 -10.95
CA GLY A 106 -3.94 5.53 -11.76
C GLY A 106 -4.34 4.22 -11.14
N ARG A 107 -3.73 3.17 -11.67
CA ARG A 107 -3.97 1.79 -11.24
C ARG A 107 -2.65 1.06 -11.09
N TRP A 108 -2.65 0.11 -10.15
CA TRP A 108 -1.55 -0.82 -9.96
C TRP A 108 -2.06 -2.26 -9.85
N ALA A 109 -1.18 -3.21 -10.18
CA ALA A 109 -1.46 -4.63 -10.06
C ALA A 109 -0.19 -5.38 -9.69
N GLN A 110 -0.32 -6.43 -8.88
CA GLN A 110 0.76 -7.34 -8.59
C GLN A 110 0.98 -8.29 -9.78
N THR A 111 2.21 -8.40 -10.26
CA THR A 111 2.60 -9.24 -11.41
C THR A 111 3.56 -10.36 -11.03
N GLY A 112 4.14 -10.31 -9.83
CA GLY A 112 5.03 -11.32 -9.28
C GLY A 112 4.95 -11.34 -7.76
N ASP A 113 5.81 -12.11 -7.10
CA ASP A 113 5.82 -12.21 -5.62
C ASP A 113 6.00 -10.84 -4.97
N ARG A 114 6.97 -10.08 -5.45
CA ARG A 114 7.28 -8.71 -4.97
C ARG A 114 7.31 -7.70 -6.12
N GLU A 115 6.75 -8.05 -7.26
CA GLU A 115 6.74 -7.23 -8.47
C GLU A 115 5.34 -6.69 -8.74
N PHE A 116 5.28 -5.39 -9.06
CA PHE A 116 4.03 -4.66 -9.27
C PHE A 116 4.15 -3.75 -10.48
N LYS A 117 3.14 -3.71 -11.32
CA LYS A 117 3.02 -2.72 -12.40
C LYS A 117 2.15 -1.57 -11.97
N LEU A 118 2.58 -0.37 -12.28
CA LEU A 118 1.89 0.88 -12.02
C LEU A 118 1.73 1.67 -13.32
N THR A 119 0.53 2.20 -13.54
CA THR A 119 0.27 3.21 -14.57
C THR A 119 -0.56 4.32 -13.98
N PHE A 120 -0.15 5.56 -14.15
CA PHE A 120 -0.94 6.71 -13.72
C PHE A 120 -0.76 7.91 -14.66
N TYR A 121 -1.69 8.86 -14.53
CA TYR A 121 -1.71 10.12 -15.26
C TYR A 121 -1.71 11.28 -14.27
N ALA A 122 -1.08 12.39 -14.67
CA ALA A 122 -1.22 13.68 -14.01
C ALA A 122 -1.43 14.76 -15.07
N VAL A 123 -2.15 15.80 -14.68
CA VAL A 123 -2.34 16.99 -15.53
C VAL A 123 -1.09 17.87 -15.43
N LEU A 124 -0.60 18.36 -16.53
CA LEU A 124 0.44 19.37 -16.61
C LEU A 124 -0.19 20.75 -16.75
N LEU A 125 0.32 21.70 -15.97
CA LEU A 125 -0.20 23.06 -15.92
C LEU A 125 0.91 24.05 -16.34
N LYS A 126 0.48 25.11 -17.00
CA LYS A 126 1.29 26.31 -17.26
C LYS A 126 0.51 27.52 -16.79
N ASP A 127 1.06 28.23 -15.82
CA ASP A 127 0.44 29.41 -15.22
C ASP A 127 -1.00 29.17 -14.73
N GLY A 128 -1.26 27.96 -14.20
CA GLY A 128 -2.56 27.50 -13.69
C GLY A 128 -3.49 26.92 -14.74
N GLU A 129 -3.19 27.00 -16.03
CA GLU A 129 -3.99 26.46 -17.11
C GLU A 129 -3.50 25.06 -17.55
N VAL A 130 -4.43 24.20 -17.97
CA VAL A 130 -4.07 22.85 -18.47
C VAL A 130 -3.28 23.00 -19.77
N ASN A 131 -2.05 22.48 -19.77
CA ASN A 131 -1.13 22.53 -20.91
C ASN A 131 -0.82 21.16 -21.52
N GLY A 132 -1.21 20.08 -20.82
CA GLY A 132 -0.96 18.72 -21.29
C GLY A 132 -1.11 17.69 -20.19
N TYR A 133 -0.52 16.51 -20.41
CA TYR A 133 -0.59 15.37 -19.51
C TYR A 133 0.79 14.73 -19.34
N MET A 134 0.98 14.12 -18.19
CA MET A 134 2.08 13.20 -17.92
C MET A 134 1.49 11.80 -17.73
N GLN A 135 2.03 10.81 -18.42
CA GLN A 135 1.73 9.40 -18.22
C GLN A 135 2.97 8.69 -17.69
N VAL A 136 2.80 7.90 -16.66
CA VAL A 136 3.87 7.10 -16.06
C VAL A 136 3.54 5.63 -16.12
N HIS A 137 4.50 4.84 -16.62
CA HIS A 137 4.49 3.40 -16.55
C HIS A 137 5.71 2.93 -15.76
N SER A 138 5.50 2.15 -14.72
CA SER A 138 6.59 1.68 -13.88
C SER A 138 6.39 0.24 -13.42
N THR A 139 7.51 -0.49 -13.31
CA THR A 139 7.58 -1.76 -12.61
C THR A 139 8.28 -1.52 -11.27
N LEU A 140 7.56 -1.75 -10.18
CA LEU A 140 8.03 -1.54 -8.81
C LEU A 140 8.42 -2.89 -8.20
N ILE A 141 9.54 -2.90 -7.49
CA ILE A 141 10.04 -4.07 -6.75
C ILE A 141 10.02 -3.77 -5.28
N LEU A 142 9.20 -4.48 -4.52
CA LEU A 142 9.08 -4.36 -3.08
C LEU A 142 10.25 -5.07 -2.39
N SER A 143 10.84 -4.44 -1.37
CA SER A 143 11.90 -5.02 -0.55
C SER A 143 11.42 -6.25 0.24
N GLU A 144 12.35 -7.04 0.74
CA GLU A 144 12.02 -8.18 1.62
C GLU A 144 11.36 -7.74 2.93
N SER A 145 11.71 -6.58 3.44
CA SER A 145 11.07 -6.01 4.63
C SER A 145 9.63 -5.58 4.39
N GLY A 146 9.24 -5.31 3.13
CA GLY A 146 7.94 -4.73 2.78
C GLY A 146 7.84 -3.22 3.03
N ASN A 147 8.92 -2.56 3.46
CA ASN A 147 8.92 -1.15 3.86
C ASN A 147 9.59 -0.20 2.86
N GLU A 148 10.20 -0.74 1.81
CA GLU A 148 10.77 0.03 0.73
C GLU A 148 10.37 -0.58 -0.61
N PHE A 149 10.29 0.23 -1.65
CA PHE A 149 10.27 -0.23 -3.03
C PHE A 149 11.22 0.61 -3.89
N THR A 150 11.65 0.03 -5.01
CA THR A 150 12.39 0.72 -6.07
C THR A 150 11.75 0.43 -7.42
N SER A 151 11.89 1.34 -8.38
CA SER A 151 11.54 1.03 -9.77
C SER A 151 12.65 0.21 -10.42
N ARG A 152 12.27 -0.87 -11.16
CA ARG A 152 13.15 -1.54 -12.12
C ARG A 152 13.18 -0.78 -13.45
N ASP A 153 12.05 -0.28 -13.84
CA ASP A 153 11.84 0.63 -14.96
C ASP A 153 10.79 1.68 -14.57
N CYS A 154 10.91 2.88 -15.10
CA CYS A 154 9.93 3.95 -14.92
C CYS A 154 10.01 4.87 -16.13
N LYS A 155 9.12 4.66 -17.09
CA LYS A 155 8.98 5.54 -18.25
C LYS A 155 7.97 6.62 -17.96
N VAL A 156 8.34 7.85 -18.30
CA VAL A 156 7.49 9.05 -18.20
C VAL A 156 7.30 9.61 -19.59
N ASP A 157 6.06 9.68 -20.06
CA ASP A 157 5.69 10.33 -21.32
C ASP A 157 5.02 11.67 -21.02
N PHE A 158 5.54 12.74 -21.62
CA PHE A 158 4.97 14.07 -21.60
C PHE A 158 4.17 14.28 -22.88
N MET A 159 2.92 14.69 -22.72
CA MET A 159 1.96 14.80 -23.84
C MET A 159 1.34 16.19 -23.89
N ASP A 160 0.98 16.65 -25.08
CA ASP A 160 0.14 17.83 -25.26
C ASP A 160 -1.33 17.59 -24.83
N ALA A 161 -2.18 18.61 -25.01
CA ALA A 161 -3.60 18.55 -24.71
C ALA A 161 -4.36 17.49 -25.55
N ASP A 162 -3.86 17.18 -26.74
CA ASP A 162 -4.40 16.16 -27.65
C ASP A 162 -3.84 14.75 -27.36
N ARG A 163 -3.05 14.60 -26.29
CA ARG A 163 -2.38 13.35 -25.86
C ARG A 163 -1.32 12.84 -26.84
N LYS A 164 -0.79 13.68 -27.67
CA LYS A 164 0.37 13.36 -28.49
C LYS A 164 1.63 13.44 -27.63
N VAL A 165 2.45 12.40 -27.63
CA VAL A 165 3.73 12.40 -26.91
C VAL A 165 4.66 13.44 -27.54
N LEU A 166 5.11 14.37 -26.71
CA LEU A 166 6.07 15.43 -27.06
C LEU A 166 7.49 15.03 -26.67
N ASP A 167 7.62 14.36 -25.51
CA ASP A 167 8.91 13.94 -24.96
C ASP A 167 8.73 12.71 -24.05
N SER A 168 9.82 12.00 -23.78
CA SER A 168 9.84 10.85 -22.89
C SER A 168 11.13 10.82 -22.09
N ASP A 169 11.01 10.45 -20.79
CA ASP A 169 12.15 10.27 -19.89
C ASP A 169 12.08 8.92 -19.18
N ASN A 170 13.21 8.49 -18.60
CA ASN A 170 13.31 7.32 -17.76
C ASN A 170 13.79 7.73 -16.39
N ASP A 171 12.88 7.62 -15.42
CA ASP A 171 13.14 8.00 -14.04
C ASP A 171 13.54 6.78 -13.18
N GLN A 172 14.20 7.07 -12.08
CA GLN A 172 14.34 6.11 -10.98
C GLN A 172 13.46 6.57 -9.81
N VAL A 173 12.76 5.61 -9.23
CA VAL A 173 11.82 5.87 -8.14
C VAL A 173 12.17 5.00 -6.94
N LYS A 174 12.25 5.60 -5.76
CA LYS A 174 12.36 4.91 -4.49
C LYS A 174 11.21 5.34 -3.58
N GLY A 175 10.51 4.38 -2.98
CA GLY A 175 9.47 4.63 -1.99
C GLY A 175 9.85 4.06 -0.64
N THR A 176 9.50 4.77 0.43
CA THR A 176 9.58 4.33 1.82
C THR A 176 8.18 4.36 2.43
N ARG A 177 7.75 3.28 3.05
CA ARG A 177 6.43 3.18 3.68
C ARG A 177 6.32 4.16 4.84
N LEU A 178 5.24 4.91 4.86
CA LEU A 178 4.89 5.74 6.01
C LEU A 178 4.10 4.87 7.00
N GLU A 179 4.62 4.75 8.22
CA GLU A 179 3.91 4.06 9.29
C GLU A 179 2.70 4.90 9.70
N THR A 180 1.54 4.27 9.76
CA THR A 180 0.38 4.86 10.44
C THR A 180 0.52 4.56 11.92
N PRO A 181 0.38 5.57 12.78
CA PRO A 181 0.45 5.38 14.24
C PRO A 181 -0.65 4.45 14.76
#